data_13174256acf2545b1ea3ecb16b2d6de1
#
_entry.id   13174256acf2545b1ea3ecb16b2d6de1
#
_cell.length_a   1.000
_cell.length_b   1.000
_cell.length_c   1.000
_cell.angle_alpha   90.00
_cell.angle_beta   90.00
_cell.angle_gamma   90.00
#
_symmetry.space_group_name_H-M   'P 1'
#
loop_
_entity.id
_entity.type
_entity.pdbx_description
1 polymer ?
#
loop_
_entity_poly.entity_id
_entity_poly.type
_entity_poly.pdbx_seq_one_letter_code
_entity_poly.pdbx_strand_id
1 'polypeptide(L)'
;MQRNYFSILFFIRRTRLLKNGEAPIGLRITVNGQRAEMQIKRSVAEERWNASKGCVTGKDRKALELNQYLESVRTKIYQIHRELLQDGKPITALTIIQKFNGEGESPKMLLEVFREHNKKYRELIDRDYVKGTVLRYERTVRYLEEMLQSQYNLKDIPLKELNHEFVLNFEHFVKVQKNCAQNAAVKYLKNLKKITRLALVNKWITDDPFTEIRFHQTQSNRDFLTEEELNAIINKKFDIQRLETVRDIFVFCALSGLAFTDAQHLTPEHITQDCNGDYWIRKPREKTNNMCNIPLLDIPRMIAEKYKNHPECLSLIHISEP
;
A
#
# COMPACT_ATOMS: atom_id res chain seq x y z
N MET A 1 13.99 26.56 -31.95
CA MET A 1 12.88 26.68 -30.94
C MET A 1 11.59 26.32 -31.67
N GLN A 2 10.98 25.17 -31.36
CA GLN A 2 9.63 24.86 -31.85
C GLN A 2 8.65 25.84 -31.19
N ARG A 3 7.99 26.66 -32.00
CA ARG A 3 6.89 27.52 -31.52
C ARG A 3 5.74 26.59 -31.11
N ASN A 4 5.51 26.43 -29.81
CA ASN A 4 4.34 25.75 -29.31
C ASN A 4 3.08 26.56 -29.70
N TYR A 5 2.47 26.15 -30.81
CA TYR A 5 1.22 26.75 -31.24
C TYR A 5 0.05 26.15 -30.49
N PHE A 6 -0.65 26.97 -29.73
CA PHE A 6 -1.85 26.58 -29.01
C PHE A 6 -3.00 27.55 -29.33
N SER A 7 -4.14 27.02 -29.78
CA SER A 7 -5.31 27.84 -30.08
C SER A 7 -6.63 27.14 -29.67
N ILE A 8 -7.62 27.94 -29.28
CA ILE A 8 -8.95 27.54 -28.88
C ILE A 8 -9.95 28.23 -29.80
N LEU A 9 -10.85 27.46 -30.44
CA LEU A 9 -11.89 27.96 -31.31
C LEU A 9 -13.25 27.38 -30.89
N PHE A 10 -14.22 28.29 -30.62
CA PHE A 10 -15.61 27.90 -30.54
C PHE A 10 -16.29 28.03 -31.90
N PHE A 11 -17.12 27.05 -32.24
CA PHE A 11 -17.83 27.01 -33.52
C PHE A 11 -19.21 26.36 -33.35
N ILE A 12 -20.12 26.60 -34.29
CA ILE A 12 -21.44 25.93 -34.30
C ILE A 12 -21.49 24.83 -35.36
N ARG A 13 -22.19 23.74 -35.08
CA ARG A 13 -22.41 22.64 -36.03
C ARG A 13 -23.73 22.85 -36.77
N ARG A 14 -23.68 23.56 -37.91
CA ARG A 14 -24.85 23.88 -38.75
C ARG A 14 -25.55 22.68 -39.34
N THR A 15 -24.82 21.58 -39.57
CA THR A 15 -25.35 20.34 -40.16
C THR A 15 -26.12 19.46 -39.19
N ARG A 16 -26.17 19.83 -37.91
CA ARG A 16 -26.72 18.97 -36.86
C ARG A 16 -27.53 19.80 -35.86
N LEU A 17 -28.64 20.39 -36.36
CA LEU A 17 -29.55 21.18 -35.56
C LEU A 17 -30.27 20.30 -34.51
N LEU A 18 -30.52 20.87 -33.35
CA LEU A 18 -31.30 20.26 -32.28
C LEU A 18 -32.81 20.35 -32.64
N LYS A 19 -33.64 19.62 -31.92
CA LYS A 19 -35.12 19.62 -32.11
C LYS A 19 -35.76 21.01 -31.98
N ASN A 20 -35.11 21.94 -31.27
CA ASN A 20 -35.54 23.34 -31.10
C ASN A 20 -35.00 24.29 -32.17
N GLY A 21 -34.36 23.78 -33.22
CA GLY A 21 -33.81 24.57 -34.31
C GLY A 21 -32.45 25.25 -34.01
N GLU A 22 -31.88 25.06 -32.81
CA GLU A 22 -30.60 25.64 -32.45
C GLU A 22 -29.42 24.76 -32.90
N ALA A 23 -28.30 25.39 -33.20
CA ALA A 23 -27.06 24.70 -33.54
C ALA A 23 -26.23 24.44 -32.26
N PRO A 24 -25.76 23.21 -32.02
CA PRO A 24 -24.90 22.91 -30.90
C PRO A 24 -23.53 23.58 -31.07
N ILE A 25 -22.99 24.11 -29.95
CA ILE A 25 -21.69 24.75 -29.91
C ILE A 25 -20.62 23.68 -29.70
N GLY A 26 -19.62 23.68 -30.57
CA GLY A 26 -18.42 22.85 -30.48
C GLY A 26 -17.22 23.67 -30.04
N LEU A 27 -16.27 23.01 -29.43
CA LEU A 27 -14.95 23.51 -29.07
C LEU A 27 -13.91 22.75 -29.85
N ARG A 28 -12.98 23.45 -30.49
CA ARG A 28 -11.81 22.90 -31.14
C ARG A 28 -10.55 23.40 -30.46
N ILE A 29 -9.70 22.50 -30.04
CA ILE A 29 -8.37 22.81 -29.51
C ILE A 29 -7.33 22.36 -30.54
N THR A 30 -6.37 23.21 -30.81
CA THR A 30 -5.25 22.91 -31.73
C THR A 30 -3.94 23.08 -30.97
N VAL A 31 -3.10 22.04 -30.96
CA VAL A 31 -1.77 22.03 -30.33
C VAL A 31 -0.79 21.52 -31.39
N ASN A 32 0.19 22.33 -31.77
CA ASN A 32 1.23 21.96 -32.74
C ASN A 32 0.68 21.33 -34.03
N GLY A 33 -0.44 21.88 -34.54
CA GLY A 33 -1.12 21.42 -35.75
C GLY A 33 -2.09 20.25 -35.57
N GLN A 34 -2.04 19.53 -34.45
CA GLN A 34 -3.02 18.49 -34.13
C GLN A 34 -4.30 19.09 -33.54
N ARG A 35 -5.44 18.60 -34.00
CA ARG A 35 -6.75 19.11 -33.62
C ARG A 35 -7.55 18.06 -32.89
N ALA A 36 -8.27 18.48 -31.80
CA ALA A 36 -9.28 17.67 -31.16
C ALA A 36 -10.53 18.53 -30.91
N GLU A 37 -11.70 17.92 -31.02
CA GLU A 37 -12.99 18.61 -30.91
C GLU A 37 -13.88 17.95 -29.86
N MET A 38 -14.66 18.78 -29.16
CA MET A 38 -15.70 18.31 -28.23
C MET A 38 -16.93 19.21 -28.30
N GLN A 39 -18.07 18.70 -27.82
CA GLN A 39 -19.28 19.51 -27.63
C GLN A 39 -19.34 20.03 -26.21
N ILE A 40 -19.71 21.30 -26.04
CA ILE A 40 -19.80 21.94 -24.71
C ILE A 40 -21.24 21.90 -24.12
N LYS A 41 -22.12 21.05 -24.67
CA LYS A 41 -23.52 20.87 -24.24
C LYS A 41 -24.29 22.18 -24.13
N ARG A 42 -24.05 23.11 -25.02
CA ARG A 42 -24.79 24.39 -25.21
C ARG A 42 -25.12 24.54 -26.66
N SER A 43 -26.17 25.30 -26.95
CA SER A 43 -26.65 25.57 -28.30
C SER A 43 -27.03 27.03 -28.45
N VAL A 44 -27.12 27.48 -29.68
CA VAL A 44 -27.48 28.85 -30.03
C VAL A 44 -28.17 28.88 -31.41
N ALA A 45 -29.09 29.82 -31.62
CA ALA A 45 -29.65 30.08 -32.94
C ALA A 45 -28.55 30.53 -33.90
N GLU A 46 -28.53 29.96 -35.11
CA GLU A 46 -27.46 30.19 -36.10
C GLU A 46 -27.24 31.67 -36.39
N GLU A 47 -28.34 32.44 -36.53
CA GLU A 47 -28.32 33.88 -36.82
C GLU A 47 -27.63 34.72 -35.74
N ARG A 48 -27.58 34.21 -34.54
CA ARG A 48 -26.97 34.87 -33.37
C ARG A 48 -25.50 34.52 -33.16
N TRP A 49 -24.92 33.68 -34.01
CA TRP A 49 -23.54 33.26 -33.86
C TRP A 49 -22.55 34.12 -34.66
N ASN A 50 -21.58 34.76 -34.01
CA ASN A 50 -20.47 35.41 -34.66
C ASN A 50 -19.30 34.45 -34.83
N ALA A 51 -19.12 33.93 -36.02
CA ALA A 51 -18.09 32.94 -36.34
C ALA A 51 -16.65 33.51 -36.22
N SER A 52 -16.43 34.79 -36.48
CA SER A 52 -15.11 35.42 -36.40
C SER A 52 -14.65 35.60 -34.94
N LYS A 53 -15.57 35.91 -34.02
CA LYS A 53 -15.28 36.10 -32.60
C LYS A 53 -15.49 34.86 -31.79
N GLY A 54 -16.18 33.84 -32.30
CA GLY A 54 -16.53 32.61 -31.58
C GLY A 54 -17.45 32.90 -30.34
N CYS A 55 -18.40 33.81 -30.50
CA CYS A 55 -19.29 34.26 -29.45
C CYS A 55 -20.72 34.52 -29.97
N VAL A 56 -21.66 34.64 -29.05
CA VAL A 56 -23.08 34.98 -29.37
C VAL A 56 -23.26 36.46 -29.46
N THR A 57 -23.99 36.92 -30.49
CA THR A 57 -24.38 38.33 -30.68
C THR A 57 -25.64 38.64 -29.90
N GLY A 58 -25.69 39.85 -29.35
CA GLY A 58 -26.82 40.36 -28.59
C GLY A 58 -26.41 40.83 -27.18
N LYS A 59 -27.28 41.63 -26.57
CA LYS A 59 -27.08 42.18 -25.20
C LYS A 59 -28.11 41.62 -24.21
N ASP A 60 -28.94 40.69 -24.68
CA ASP A 60 -29.93 40.01 -23.85
C ASP A 60 -29.25 39.11 -22.81
N ARG A 61 -29.93 38.86 -21.70
CA ARG A 61 -29.42 38.09 -20.57
C ARG A 61 -28.89 36.69 -20.99
N LYS A 62 -29.58 36.00 -21.91
CA LYS A 62 -29.19 34.69 -22.42
C LYS A 62 -27.85 34.72 -23.19
N ALA A 63 -27.66 35.78 -24.03
CA ALA A 63 -26.40 35.95 -24.77
C ALA A 63 -25.23 36.27 -23.82
N LEU A 64 -25.47 37.11 -22.79
CA LEU A 64 -24.45 37.42 -21.79
C LEU A 64 -24.05 36.18 -20.97
N GLU A 65 -25.02 35.42 -20.44
CA GLU A 65 -24.79 34.21 -19.68
C GLU A 65 -24.01 33.15 -20.51
N LEU A 66 -24.37 33.00 -21.79
CA LEU A 66 -23.70 32.06 -22.68
C LEU A 66 -22.27 32.49 -23.00
N ASN A 67 -22.04 33.77 -23.25
CA ASN A 67 -20.70 34.30 -23.49
C ASN A 67 -19.81 34.20 -22.23
N GLN A 68 -20.35 34.47 -21.04
CA GLN A 68 -19.63 34.25 -19.77
C GLN A 68 -19.25 32.77 -19.60
N TYR A 69 -20.14 31.85 -19.93
CA TYR A 69 -19.84 30.41 -19.91
C TYR A 69 -18.72 30.05 -20.90
N LEU A 70 -18.74 30.57 -22.14
CA LEU A 70 -17.66 30.34 -23.11
C LEU A 70 -16.32 30.85 -22.61
N GLU A 71 -16.27 32.01 -21.98
CA GLU A 71 -15.06 32.55 -21.36
C GLU A 71 -14.58 31.73 -20.17
N SER A 72 -15.47 31.22 -19.34
CA SER A 72 -15.09 30.32 -18.24
C SER A 72 -14.47 29.02 -18.75
N VAL A 73 -15.03 28.45 -19.82
CA VAL A 73 -14.46 27.27 -20.52
C VAL A 73 -13.08 27.59 -21.08
N ARG A 74 -12.93 28.74 -21.76
CA ARG A 74 -11.64 29.21 -22.30
C ARG A 74 -10.58 29.32 -21.20
N THR A 75 -10.90 29.98 -20.10
CA THR A 75 -10.02 30.17 -18.96
C THR A 75 -9.57 28.84 -18.37
N LYS A 76 -10.52 27.90 -18.17
CA LYS A 76 -10.21 26.57 -17.65
C LYS A 76 -9.26 25.79 -18.58
N ILE A 77 -9.42 25.90 -19.89
CA ILE A 77 -8.54 25.22 -20.85
C ILE A 77 -7.13 25.84 -20.85
N TYR A 78 -7.01 27.15 -20.75
CA TYR A 78 -5.71 27.82 -20.59
C TYR A 78 -5.02 27.41 -19.28
N GLN A 79 -5.78 27.26 -18.20
CA GLN A 79 -5.25 26.77 -16.92
C GLN A 79 -4.72 25.33 -17.07
N ILE A 80 -5.49 24.41 -17.67
CA ILE A 80 -5.07 23.03 -17.93
C ILE A 80 -3.80 22.98 -18.77
N HIS A 81 -3.72 23.80 -19.83
CA HIS A 81 -2.53 23.89 -20.68
C HIS A 81 -1.30 24.35 -19.89
N ARG A 82 -1.46 25.35 -18.99
CA ARG A 82 -0.38 25.83 -18.12
C ARG A 82 0.08 24.76 -17.13
N GLU A 83 -0.86 24.05 -16.50
CA GLU A 83 -0.56 22.95 -15.59
C GLU A 83 0.25 21.83 -16.29
N LEU A 84 -0.16 21.44 -17.50
CA LEU A 84 0.56 20.44 -18.30
C LEU A 84 1.98 20.89 -18.67
N LEU A 85 2.17 22.17 -18.95
CA LEU A 85 3.49 22.77 -19.19
C LEU A 85 4.39 22.69 -17.94
N GLN A 86 3.85 23.04 -16.77
CA GLN A 86 4.59 23.01 -15.52
C GLN A 86 4.95 21.57 -15.08
N ASP A 87 4.05 20.61 -15.34
CA ASP A 87 4.26 19.20 -15.03
C ASP A 87 5.26 18.49 -16.00
N GLY A 88 5.70 19.17 -17.06
CA GLY A 88 6.55 18.57 -18.09
C GLY A 88 5.91 17.39 -18.83
N LYS A 89 4.57 17.29 -18.81
CA LYS A 89 3.81 16.23 -19.47
C LYS A 89 3.62 16.51 -20.97
N PRO A 90 3.48 15.47 -21.82
CA PRO A 90 3.18 15.65 -23.24
C PRO A 90 1.86 16.43 -23.41
N ILE A 91 1.92 17.54 -24.16
CA ILE A 91 0.74 18.38 -24.41
C ILE A 91 0.21 18.07 -25.79
N THR A 92 -0.98 17.46 -25.84
CA THR A 92 -1.74 17.24 -27.07
C THR A 92 -3.15 17.82 -26.91
N ALA A 93 -3.81 18.12 -28.03
CA ALA A 93 -5.19 18.60 -28.00
C ALA A 93 -6.13 17.58 -27.29
N LEU A 94 -5.86 16.28 -27.45
CA LEU A 94 -6.61 15.20 -26.82
C LEU A 94 -6.42 15.18 -25.30
N THR A 95 -5.17 15.28 -24.80
CA THR A 95 -4.89 15.29 -23.35
C THR A 95 -5.54 16.48 -22.64
N ILE A 96 -5.64 17.64 -23.30
CA ILE A 96 -6.34 18.81 -22.75
C ILE A 96 -7.84 18.53 -22.66
N ILE A 97 -8.47 17.95 -23.71
CA ILE A 97 -9.90 17.60 -23.67
C ILE A 97 -10.19 16.54 -22.60
N GLN A 98 -9.37 15.52 -22.48
CA GLN A 98 -9.51 14.49 -21.45
C GLN A 98 -9.45 15.09 -20.04
N LYS A 99 -8.46 15.95 -19.75
CA LYS A 99 -8.39 16.67 -18.47
C LYS A 99 -9.59 17.60 -18.24
N PHE A 100 -10.05 18.28 -19.31
CA PHE A 100 -11.22 19.15 -19.22
C PHE A 100 -12.51 18.39 -18.87
N ASN A 101 -12.71 17.21 -19.47
CA ASN A 101 -13.83 16.31 -19.20
C ASN A 101 -13.73 15.59 -17.83
N GLY A 102 -12.62 15.73 -17.12
CA GLY A 102 -12.34 14.94 -15.92
C GLY A 102 -11.91 13.51 -16.24
N GLU A 103 -11.62 13.19 -17.51
CA GLU A 103 -11.09 11.89 -17.96
C GLU A 103 -9.57 11.76 -17.77
N GLY A 104 -8.93 12.76 -17.16
CA GLY A 104 -7.53 12.67 -16.73
C GLY A 104 -7.43 11.75 -15.52
N GLU A 105 -6.68 10.66 -15.66
CA GLU A 105 -6.37 9.60 -14.68
C GLU A 105 -7.38 9.52 -13.54
N SER A 106 -8.24 8.51 -13.56
CA SER A 106 -9.13 8.23 -12.42
C SER A 106 -8.30 8.34 -11.14
N PRO A 107 -8.78 9.04 -10.10
CA PRO A 107 -8.01 9.25 -8.90
C PRO A 107 -7.56 7.88 -8.37
N LYS A 108 -6.26 7.75 -8.11
CA LYS A 108 -5.73 6.52 -7.51
C LYS A 108 -6.36 6.36 -6.14
N MET A 109 -7.02 5.23 -5.93
CA MET A 109 -7.73 4.90 -4.71
C MET A 109 -6.81 4.19 -3.73
N LEU A 110 -6.98 4.44 -2.43
CA LEU A 110 -6.10 3.90 -1.38
C LEU A 110 -6.09 2.38 -1.35
N LEU A 111 -7.28 1.77 -1.25
CA LEU A 111 -7.40 0.32 -1.09
C LEU A 111 -7.02 -0.42 -2.38
N GLU A 112 -7.35 0.15 -3.54
CA GLU A 112 -6.93 -0.38 -4.85
C GLU A 112 -5.40 -0.49 -4.92
N VAL A 113 -4.68 0.62 -4.66
CA VAL A 113 -3.22 0.65 -4.67
C VAL A 113 -2.63 -0.28 -3.62
N PHE A 114 -3.24 -0.34 -2.44
CA PHE A 114 -2.76 -1.22 -1.38
C PHE A 114 -2.95 -2.70 -1.74
N ARG A 115 -4.08 -3.08 -2.35
CA ARG A 115 -4.32 -4.46 -2.84
C ARG A 115 -3.36 -4.83 -3.96
N GLU A 116 -3.08 -3.93 -4.91
CA GLU A 116 -2.07 -4.15 -5.96
C GLU A 116 -0.67 -4.39 -5.36
N HIS A 117 -0.28 -3.59 -4.37
CA HIS A 117 0.96 -3.79 -3.63
C HIS A 117 0.99 -5.16 -2.96
N ASN A 118 -0.08 -5.56 -2.26
CA ASN A 118 -0.16 -6.85 -1.58
C ASN A 118 -0.10 -8.03 -2.56
N LYS A 119 -0.71 -7.89 -3.75
CA LYS A 119 -0.65 -8.90 -4.81
C LYS A 119 0.79 -9.14 -5.24
N LYS A 120 1.55 -8.08 -5.51
CA LYS A 120 2.99 -8.19 -5.86
C LYS A 120 3.80 -8.85 -4.77
N TYR A 121 3.52 -8.53 -3.49
CA TYR A 121 4.21 -9.14 -2.35
C TYR A 121 3.84 -10.61 -2.16
N ARG A 122 2.61 -10.99 -2.50
CA ARG A 122 2.17 -12.39 -2.46
C ARG A 122 2.91 -13.24 -3.51
N GLU A 123 3.17 -12.70 -4.68
CA GLU A 123 3.92 -13.36 -5.76
C GLU A 123 5.40 -13.58 -5.41
N LEU A 124 5.92 -12.84 -4.42
CA LEU A 124 7.29 -12.93 -3.92
C LEU A 124 7.41 -13.71 -2.59
N ILE A 125 6.33 -14.40 -2.16
CA ILE A 125 6.41 -15.30 -0.99
C ILE A 125 7.42 -16.41 -1.30
N ASP A 126 8.17 -16.79 -0.28
CA ASP A 126 9.27 -17.79 -0.31
C ASP A 126 10.50 -17.37 -1.15
N ARG A 127 10.50 -16.16 -1.72
CA ARG A 127 11.68 -15.53 -2.33
C ARG A 127 12.20 -14.39 -1.47
N ASP A 128 11.43 -13.30 -1.40
CA ASP A 128 11.82 -12.07 -0.70
C ASP A 128 11.00 -11.83 0.58
N TYR A 129 9.83 -12.44 0.68
CA TYR A 129 8.90 -12.22 1.79
C TYR A 129 8.37 -13.50 2.39
N VAL A 130 8.23 -13.48 3.72
CA VAL A 130 7.57 -14.57 4.47
C VAL A 130 6.06 -14.35 4.45
N LYS A 131 5.29 -15.43 4.31
CA LYS A 131 3.80 -15.44 4.32
C LYS A 131 3.19 -14.56 5.43
N GLY A 132 3.75 -14.62 6.66
CA GLY A 132 3.28 -13.80 7.80
C GLY A 132 3.43 -12.28 7.59
N THR A 133 4.34 -11.83 6.72
CA THR A 133 4.48 -10.41 6.36
C THR A 133 3.34 -9.98 5.45
N VAL A 134 3.01 -10.77 4.44
CA VAL A 134 1.90 -10.49 3.51
C VAL A 134 0.56 -10.47 4.25
N LEU A 135 0.30 -11.44 5.12
CA LEU A 135 -0.92 -11.50 5.94
C LEU A 135 -1.11 -10.25 6.80
N ARG A 136 -0.02 -9.63 7.29
CA ARG A 136 -0.11 -8.36 8.05
C ARG A 136 -0.52 -7.18 7.17
N TYR A 137 -0.04 -7.11 5.94
CA TYR A 137 -0.48 -6.09 4.97
C TYR A 137 -1.96 -6.29 4.60
N GLU A 138 -2.39 -7.51 4.36
CA GLU A 138 -3.79 -7.84 4.07
C GLU A 138 -4.72 -7.48 5.23
N ARG A 139 -4.30 -7.76 6.46
CA ARG A 139 -5.04 -7.34 7.67
C ARG A 139 -5.12 -5.81 7.78
N THR A 140 -4.07 -5.09 7.37
CA THR A 140 -4.10 -3.61 7.35
C THR A 140 -5.16 -3.11 6.37
N VAL A 141 -5.24 -3.69 5.17
CA VAL A 141 -6.27 -3.35 4.18
C VAL A 141 -7.66 -3.59 4.75
N ARG A 142 -7.91 -4.75 5.35
CA ARG A 142 -9.20 -5.07 5.96
C ARG A 142 -9.60 -4.08 7.05
N TYR A 143 -8.68 -3.66 7.91
CA TYR A 143 -8.97 -2.66 8.95
C TYR A 143 -9.26 -1.27 8.35
N LEU A 144 -8.59 -0.90 7.27
CA LEU A 144 -8.90 0.33 6.54
C LEU A 144 -10.29 0.26 5.88
N GLU A 145 -10.66 -0.87 5.27
CA GLU A 145 -11.99 -1.09 4.70
C GLU A 145 -13.09 -0.93 5.76
N GLU A 146 -12.91 -1.58 6.91
CA GLU A 146 -13.86 -1.52 8.01
C GLU A 146 -13.98 -0.09 8.58
N MET A 147 -12.86 0.64 8.70
CA MET A 147 -12.87 2.04 9.14
C MET A 147 -13.59 2.94 8.12
N LEU A 148 -13.25 2.82 6.84
CA LEU A 148 -13.89 3.60 5.78
C LEU A 148 -15.39 3.37 5.73
N GLN A 149 -15.82 2.13 5.86
CA GLN A 149 -17.24 1.79 5.88
C GLN A 149 -17.96 2.32 7.12
N SER A 150 -17.34 2.18 8.32
CA SER A 150 -17.99 2.53 9.60
C SER A 150 -17.99 4.02 9.91
N GLN A 151 -16.91 4.74 9.57
CA GLN A 151 -16.75 6.15 9.94
C GLN A 151 -17.05 7.11 8.80
N TYR A 152 -16.78 6.71 7.56
CA TYR A 152 -16.91 7.57 6.38
C TYR A 152 -18.05 7.14 5.44
N ASN A 153 -18.63 5.95 5.65
CA ASN A 153 -19.60 5.32 4.74
C ASN A 153 -19.11 5.25 3.28
N LEU A 154 -17.81 5.00 3.11
CA LEU A 154 -17.13 4.91 1.83
C LEU A 154 -16.62 3.48 1.60
N LYS A 155 -16.59 3.06 0.32
CA LYS A 155 -15.95 1.79 -0.09
C LYS A 155 -14.43 1.92 -0.27
N ASP A 156 -13.97 3.09 -0.67
CA ASP A 156 -12.56 3.45 -0.84
C ASP A 156 -12.42 4.96 -0.83
N ILE A 157 -11.19 5.50 -0.69
CA ILE A 157 -10.89 6.92 -0.64
C ILE A 157 -9.78 7.28 -1.63
N PRO A 158 -9.88 8.41 -2.37
CA PRO A 158 -8.78 8.89 -3.20
C PRO A 158 -7.52 9.17 -2.37
N LEU A 159 -6.36 8.73 -2.86
CA LEU A 159 -5.07 8.98 -2.17
C LEU A 159 -4.83 10.49 -1.90
N LYS A 160 -5.33 11.37 -2.76
CA LYS A 160 -5.21 12.82 -2.60
C LYS A 160 -6.00 13.41 -1.42
N GLU A 161 -6.97 12.66 -0.91
CA GLU A 161 -7.80 13.07 0.24
C GLU A 161 -7.23 12.58 1.56
N LEU A 162 -6.15 11.79 1.53
CA LEU A 162 -5.46 11.36 2.74
C LEU A 162 -4.75 12.55 3.39
N ASN A 163 -5.13 12.85 4.61
CA ASN A 163 -4.55 13.90 5.41
C ASN A 163 -4.07 13.38 6.77
N HIS A 164 -3.48 14.23 7.57
CA HIS A 164 -3.02 13.90 8.92
C HIS A 164 -4.14 13.36 9.82
N GLU A 165 -5.33 13.95 9.74
CA GLU A 165 -6.51 13.54 10.52
C GLU A 165 -6.93 12.10 10.18
N PHE A 166 -6.90 11.71 8.90
CA PHE A 166 -7.19 10.34 8.49
C PHE A 166 -6.26 9.33 9.17
N VAL A 167 -4.97 9.66 9.27
CA VAL A 167 -3.99 8.77 9.93
C VAL A 167 -4.26 8.63 11.42
N LEU A 168 -4.60 9.74 12.10
CA LEU A 168 -4.98 9.72 13.52
C LEU A 168 -6.27 8.93 13.75
N ASN A 169 -7.27 9.09 12.90
CA ASN A 169 -8.52 8.33 12.95
C ASN A 169 -8.27 6.83 12.75
N PHE A 170 -7.35 6.46 11.86
CA PHE A 170 -6.97 5.05 11.70
C PHE A 170 -6.25 4.52 12.93
N GLU A 171 -5.35 5.29 13.54
CA GLU A 171 -4.71 4.90 14.80
C GLU A 171 -5.74 4.66 15.90
N HIS A 172 -6.67 5.61 16.08
CA HIS A 172 -7.76 5.49 17.05
C HIS A 172 -8.64 4.26 16.77
N PHE A 173 -9.01 4.04 15.50
CA PHE A 173 -9.83 2.89 15.10
C PHE A 173 -9.18 1.56 15.47
N VAL A 174 -7.89 1.37 15.14
CA VAL A 174 -7.20 0.10 15.43
C VAL A 174 -6.98 -0.12 16.94
N LYS A 175 -6.81 0.94 17.72
CA LYS A 175 -6.66 0.85 19.19
C LYS A 175 -7.98 0.56 19.88
N VAL A 176 -9.03 1.29 19.54
CA VAL A 176 -10.32 1.25 20.26
C VAL A 176 -11.22 0.14 19.71
N GLN A 177 -11.45 0.12 18.38
CA GLN A 177 -12.40 -0.84 17.80
C GLN A 177 -11.79 -2.22 17.57
N LYS A 178 -10.47 -2.30 17.32
CA LYS A 178 -9.78 -3.59 17.13
C LYS A 178 -9.01 -4.04 18.37
N ASN A 179 -9.10 -3.28 19.45
CA ASN A 179 -8.43 -3.56 20.73
C ASN A 179 -6.93 -3.91 20.55
N CYS A 180 -6.26 -3.19 19.66
CA CYS A 180 -4.85 -3.42 19.37
C CYS A 180 -3.96 -2.70 20.38
N ALA A 181 -3.01 -3.41 20.98
CA ALA A 181 -1.96 -2.80 21.79
C ALA A 181 -1.12 -1.82 20.97
N GLN A 182 -0.48 -0.84 21.63
CA GLN A 182 0.31 0.23 21.01
C GLN A 182 1.27 -0.26 19.91
N ASN A 183 2.07 -1.28 20.20
CA ASN A 183 3.05 -1.80 19.25
C ASN A 183 2.41 -2.47 18.02
N ALA A 184 1.21 -3.03 18.16
CA ALA A 184 0.45 -3.59 17.04
C ALA A 184 -0.14 -2.48 16.17
N ALA A 185 -0.72 -1.43 16.77
CA ALA A 185 -1.23 -0.26 16.06
C ALA A 185 -0.12 0.43 15.24
N VAL A 186 1.06 0.64 15.83
CA VAL A 186 2.22 1.20 15.13
C VAL A 186 2.62 0.36 13.91
N LYS A 187 2.49 -0.96 13.95
CA LYS A 187 2.78 -1.82 12.78
C LYS A 187 1.80 -1.57 11.63
N TYR A 188 0.51 -1.41 11.91
CA TYR A 188 -0.50 -1.08 10.89
C TYR A 188 -0.28 0.32 10.32
N LEU A 189 0.04 1.31 11.14
CA LEU A 189 0.40 2.65 10.69
C LEU A 189 1.65 2.66 9.80
N LYS A 190 2.69 1.88 10.15
CA LYS A 190 3.88 1.71 9.30
C LYS A 190 3.55 1.09 7.95
N ASN A 191 2.60 0.14 7.89
CA ASN A 191 2.13 -0.43 6.64
C ASN A 191 1.41 0.61 5.77
N LEU A 192 0.53 1.41 6.36
CA LEU A 192 -0.13 2.53 5.66
C LEU A 192 0.90 3.56 5.19
N LYS A 193 1.86 3.94 6.04
CA LYS A 193 2.96 4.87 5.68
C LYS A 193 3.75 4.40 4.48
N LYS A 194 3.94 3.09 4.32
CA LYS A 194 4.63 2.54 3.15
C LYS A 194 3.86 2.83 1.85
N ILE A 195 2.54 2.73 1.88
CA ILE A 195 1.68 2.99 0.71
C ILE A 195 1.63 4.49 0.39
N THR A 196 1.50 5.35 1.40
CA THR A 196 1.53 6.80 1.18
C THR A 196 2.89 7.25 0.65
N ARG A 197 3.99 6.65 1.12
CA ARG A 197 5.33 6.92 0.58
C ARG A 197 5.47 6.47 -0.88
N LEU A 198 4.88 5.31 -1.25
CA LEU A 198 4.79 4.88 -2.64
C LEU A 198 4.01 5.89 -3.49
N ALA A 199 2.91 6.41 -2.95
CA ALA A 199 2.09 7.43 -3.62
C ALA A 199 2.85 8.76 -3.82
N LEU A 200 3.64 9.20 -2.84
CA LEU A 200 4.52 10.38 -2.94
C LEU A 200 5.58 10.22 -4.02
N VAL A 201 6.29 9.08 -4.04
CA VAL A 201 7.34 8.79 -5.03
C VAL A 201 6.77 8.78 -6.46
N ASN A 202 5.54 8.24 -6.63
CA ASN A 202 4.85 8.23 -7.91
C ASN A 202 4.10 9.54 -8.22
N LYS A 203 4.20 10.56 -7.36
CA LYS A 203 3.53 11.87 -7.51
C LYS A 203 2.00 11.77 -7.61
N TRP A 204 1.40 10.74 -6.99
CA TRP A 204 -0.05 10.63 -6.88
C TRP A 204 -0.63 11.53 -5.79
N ILE A 205 0.20 11.86 -4.80
CA ILE A 205 -0.07 12.86 -3.75
C ILE A 205 1.10 13.85 -3.67
N THR A 206 0.83 15.06 -3.18
CA THR A 206 1.83 16.13 -3.02
C THR A 206 2.39 16.19 -1.62
N ASP A 207 1.57 15.90 -0.61
CA ASP A 207 1.90 16.07 0.80
C ASP A 207 1.92 14.72 1.52
N ASP A 208 2.84 14.57 2.48
CA ASP A 208 2.91 13.36 3.30
C ASP A 208 1.92 13.46 4.48
N PRO A 209 0.85 12.65 4.52
CA PRO A 209 -0.10 12.65 5.63
C PRO A 209 0.53 12.20 6.97
N PHE A 210 1.75 11.67 6.95
CA PHE A 210 2.50 11.27 8.14
C PHE A 210 3.50 12.33 8.61
N THR A 211 3.48 13.54 8.04
CA THR A 211 4.30 14.65 8.53
C THR A 211 4.04 14.85 10.02
N GLU A 212 5.12 14.98 10.81
CA GLU A 212 5.09 15.14 12.27
C GLU A 212 4.58 13.95 13.10
N ILE A 213 4.10 12.86 12.49
CA ILE A 213 3.72 11.65 13.24
C ILE A 213 4.96 10.89 13.66
N ARG A 214 5.21 10.87 14.98
CA ARG A 214 6.28 10.07 15.61
C ARG A 214 5.70 8.78 16.17
N PHE A 215 6.25 7.65 15.74
CA PHE A 215 5.83 6.35 16.24
C PHE A 215 6.50 6.05 17.59
N HIS A 216 5.69 6.01 18.64
CA HIS A 216 6.15 5.54 19.95
C HIS A 216 5.90 4.04 20.07
N GLN A 217 6.94 3.28 20.36
CA GLN A 217 6.83 1.87 20.73
C GLN A 217 7.04 1.76 22.23
N THR A 218 6.13 1.08 22.90
CA THR A 218 6.28 0.73 24.31
C THR A 218 7.25 -0.43 24.43
N GLN A 219 8.21 -0.29 25.32
CA GLN A 219 9.10 -1.38 25.68
C GLN A 219 8.27 -2.46 26.40
N SER A 220 8.32 -3.68 25.88
CA SER A 220 7.67 -4.80 26.54
C SER A 220 8.66 -5.43 27.52
N ASN A 221 8.40 -5.28 28.81
CA ASN A 221 9.06 -6.11 29.79
C ASN A 221 8.53 -7.53 29.63
N ARG A 222 9.40 -8.48 29.43
CA ARG A 222 9.08 -9.89 29.41
C ARG A 222 9.70 -10.51 30.63
N ASP A 223 8.92 -11.31 31.32
CA ASP A 223 9.42 -12.12 32.41
C ASP A 223 10.40 -13.16 31.85
N PHE A 224 11.32 -13.59 32.69
CA PHE A 224 12.29 -14.62 32.39
C PHE A 224 12.25 -15.65 33.52
N LEU A 225 12.64 -16.88 33.20
CA LEU A 225 12.76 -17.93 34.18
C LEU A 225 14.03 -17.75 35.00
N THR A 226 13.92 -17.95 36.31
CA THR A 226 15.10 -18.11 37.16
C THR A 226 15.77 -19.47 36.86
N GLU A 227 17.00 -19.64 37.32
CA GLU A 227 17.72 -20.91 37.18
C GLU A 227 16.97 -22.06 37.91
N GLU A 228 16.39 -21.78 39.08
CA GLU A 228 15.61 -22.74 39.88
C GLU A 228 14.34 -23.19 39.12
N GLU A 229 13.62 -22.23 38.54
CA GLU A 229 12.42 -22.53 37.71
C GLU A 229 12.77 -23.34 36.48
N LEU A 230 13.88 -23.00 35.76
CA LEU A 230 14.33 -23.75 34.64
C LEU A 230 14.73 -25.18 35.01
N ASN A 231 15.45 -25.35 36.12
CA ASN A 231 15.83 -26.65 36.63
C ASN A 231 14.59 -27.47 37.08
N ALA A 232 13.58 -26.85 37.66
CA ALA A 232 12.32 -27.53 37.98
C ALA A 232 11.61 -28.04 36.69
N ILE A 233 11.63 -27.27 35.59
CA ILE A 233 11.10 -27.69 34.29
C ILE A 233 11.91 -28.85 33.71
N ILE A 234 13.23 -28.79 33.72
CA ILE A 234 14.13 -29.83 33.22
C ILE A 234 13.84 -31.17 33.93
N ASN A 235 13.71 -31.15 35.22
CA ASN A 235 13.52 -32.36 36.05
C ASN A 235 12.07 -32.85 36.14
N LYS A 236 11.10 -32.10 35.57
CA LYS A 236 9.69 -32.47 35.60
C LYS A 236 9.43 -33.69 34.70
N LYS A 237 8.89 -34.74 35.33
CA LYS A 237 8.39 -35.91 34.62
C LYS A 237 6.95 -35.71 34.21
N PHE A 238 6.61 -36.12 32.99
CA PHE A 238 5.27 -36.07 32.48
C PHE A 238 4.83 -37.50 32.05
N ASP A 239 3.59 -37.82 32.39
CA ASP A 239 2.99 -39.11 32.00
C ASP A 239 2.58 -39.13 30.52
N ILE A 240 2.45 -37.91 29.92
CA ILE A 240 2.04 -37.72 28.53
C ILE A 240 3.29 -37.41 27.70
N GLN A 241 3.64 -38.29 26.73
CA GLN A 241 4.80 -38.15 25.86
C GLN A 241 4.85 -36.80 25.13
N ARG A 242 3.70 -36.29 24.68
CA ARG A 242 3.64 -34.97 24.00
C ARG A 242 4.13 -33.82 24.90
N LEU A 243 3.80 -33.84 26.19
CA LEU A 243 4.24 -32.81 27.13
C LEU A 243 5.74 -32.91 27.41
N GLU A 244 6.27 -34.12 27.46
CA GLU A 244 7.70 -34.38 27.57
C GLU A 244 8.47 -33.79 26.36
N THR A 245 7.97 -34.01 25.15
CA THR A 245 8.56 -33.45 23.93
C THR A 245 8.52 -31.92 23.94
N VAL A 246 7.40 -31.31 24.34
CA VAL A 246 7.27 -29.83 24.44
C VAL A 246 8.27 -29.28 25.46
N ARG A 247 8.43 -29.94 26.63
CA ARG A 247 9.44 -29.57 27.63
C ARG A 247 10.84 -29.61 27.03
N ASP A 248 11.20 -30.72 26.39
CA ASP A 248 12.55 -30.93 25.85
C ASP A 248 12.89 -29.86 24.78
N ILE A 249 11.95 -29.51 23.92
CA ILE A 249 12.12 -28.45 22.94
C ILE A 249 12.27 -27.08 23.60
N PHE A 250 11.43 -26.81 24.60
CA PHE A 250 11.54 -25.55 25.35
C PHE A 250 12.92 -25.40 26.01
N VAL A 251 13.38 -26.46 26.69
CA VAL A 251 14.70 -26.51 27.34
C VAL A 251 15.82 -26.38 26.32
N PHE A 252 15.72 -27.08 25.19
CA PHE A 252 16.67 -26.98 24.09
C PHE A 252 16.78 -25.53 23.58
N CYS A 253 15.65 -24.89 23.30
CA CYS A 253 15.62 -23.51 22.84
C CYS A 253 16.14 -22.51 23.89
N ALA A 254 15.80 -22.72 25.17
CA ALA A 254 16.23 -21.88 26.27
C ALA A 254 17.74 -21.90 26.46
N LEU A 255 18.36 -23.09 26.38
CA LEU A 255 19.80 -23.26 26.61
C LEU A 255 20.67 -23.05 25.35
N SER A 256 20.09 -23.17 24.13
CA SER A 256 20.82 -22.88 22.89
C SER A 256 20.60 -21.45 22.36
N GLY A 257 19.58 -20.73 22.84
CA GLY A 257 19.21 -19.42 22.29
C GLY A 257 18.64 -19.45 20.89
N LEU A 258 18.31 -20.64 20.35
CA LEU A 258 17.62 -20.77 19.08
C LEU A 258 16.18 -20.37 19.19
N ALA A 259 15.66 -19.69 18.15
CA ALA A 259 14.23 -19.52 18.01
C ALA A 259 13.55 -20.87 17.72
N PHE A 260 12.28 -21.02 18.13
CA PHE A 260 11.53 -22.27 17.91
C PHE A 260 11.57 -22.73 16.45
N THR A 261 11.37 -21.84 15.48
CA THR A 261 11.44 -22.15 14.05
C THR A 261 12.83 -22.61 13.60
N ASP A 262 13.90 -22.04 14.17
CA ASP A 262 15.27 -22.45 13.87
C ASP A 262 15.56 -23.85 14.46
N ALA A 263 15.05 -24.16 15.65
CA ALA A 263 15.15 -25.47 16.28
C ALA A 263 14.30 -26.53 15.53
N GLN A 264 13.12 -26.16 15.06
CA GLN A 264 12.23 -27.03 14.28
C GLN A 264 12.88 -27.53 12.98
N HIS A 265 13.71 -26.70 12.34
CA HIS A 265 14.42 -27.03 11.11
C HIS A 265 15.91 -27.43 11.35
N LEU A 266 16.22 -27.84 12.59
CA LEU A 266 17.57 -28.29 12.92
C LEU A 266 17.77 -29.74 12.47
N THR A 267 18.76 -29.98 11.62
CA THR A 267 19.15 -31.34 11.13
C THR A 267 20.47 -31.76 11.74
N PRO A 268 20.80 -33.06 11.75
CA PRO A 268 22.10 -33.56 12.22
C PRO A 268 23.31 -32.90 11.55
N GLU A 269 23.18 -32.49 10.29
CA GLU A 269 24.23 -31.81 9.53
C GLU A 269 24.61 -30.41 10.10
N HIS A 270 23.69 -29.81 10.83
CA HIS A 270 23.93 -28.54 11.49
C HIS A 270 24.75 -28.67 12.79
N ILE A 271 24.92 -29.90 13.29
CA ILE A 271 25.75 -30.17 14.48
C ILE A 271 27.14 -30.59 14.03
N THR A 272 28.13 -29.82 14.33
CA THR A 272 29.54 -30.06 13.96
C THR A 272 30.41 -30.13 15.20
N GLN A 273 31.46 -30.92 15.15
CA GLN A 273 32.49 -30.98 16.18
C GLN A 273 33.72 -30.17 15.75
N ASP A 274 34.27 -29.39 16.66
CA ASP A 274 35.48 -28.62 16.40
C ASP A 274 36.75 -29.47 16.67
N CYS A 275 37.94 -28.88 16.46
CA CYS A 275 39.21 -29.52 16.68
C CYS A 275 39.49 -29.87 18.16
N ASN A 276 38.80 -29.26 19.10
CA ASN A 276 38.92 -29.50 20.53
C ASN A 276 37.97 -30.60 21.02
N GLY A 277 37.06 -31.06 20.14
CA GLY A 277 36.06 -32.05 20.48
C GLY A 277 34.73 -31.44 20.95
N ASP A 278 34.58 -30.11 20.96
CA ASP A 278 33.39 -29.41 21.36
C ASP A 278 32.34 -29.41 20.25
N TYR A 279 31.07 -29.56 20.61
CA TYR A 279 29.98 -29.60 19.65
C TYR A 279 29.40 -28.21 19.45
N TRP A 280 29.06 -27.86 18.20
CA TRP A 280 28.55 -26.58 17.79
C TRP A 280 27.33 -26.76 16.87
N ILE A 281 26.32 -25.88 17.05
CA ILE A 281 25.25 -25.70 16.08
C ILE A 281 25.68 -24.63 15.09
N ARG A 282 25.78 -24.99 13.82
CA ARG A 282 26.08 -24.06 12.71
C ARG A 282 24.95 -24.07 11.71
N LYS A 283 24.10 -23.04 11.77
CA LYS A 283 22.88 -22.96 10.95
C LYS A 283 22.57 -21.50 10.62
N PRO A 284 22.15 -21.18 9.37
CA PRO A 284 21.60 -19.87 9.08
C PRO A 284 20.24 -19.72 9.77
N ARG A 285 19.94 -18.53 10.32
CA ARG A 285 18.64 -18.22 10.89
C ARG A 285 17.57 -18.15 9.82
N GLU A 286 16.45 -18.78 10.03
CA GLU A 286 15.28 -18.75 9.12
C GLU A 286 14.79 -17.32 8.83
N LYS A 287 14.85 -16.42 9.83
CA LYS A 287 14.32 -15.08 9.71
C LYS A 287 15.24 -14.10 8.96
N THR A 288 16.57 -14.27 9.08
CA THR A 288 17.54 -13.26 8.62
C THR A 288 18.62 -13.81 7.73
N ASN A 289 18.65 -15.11 7.55
CA ASN A 289 19.70 -15.87 6.85
C ASN A 289 21.12 -15.64 7.38
N ASN A 290 21.26 -15.06 8.58
CA ASN A 290 22.55 -14.86 9.21
C ASN A 290 23.02 -16.17 9.85
N MET A 291 24.26 -16.55 9.60
CA MET A 291 24.87 -17.72 10.19
C MET A 291 24.96 -17.62 11.71
N CYS A 292 24.45 -18.62 12.43
CA CYS A 292 24.62 -18.78 13.87
C CYS A 292 25.66 -19.84 14.14
N ASN A 293 26.59 -19.54 15.07
CA ASN A 293 27.52 -20.49 15.64
C ASN A 293 27.27 -20.52 17.15
N ILE A 294 26.66 -21.59 17.63
CA ILE A 294 26.20 -21.72 19.01
C ILE A 294 26.86 -22.94 19.61
N PRO A 295 27.59 -22.83 20.75
CA PRO A 295 28.13 -24.00 21.45
C PRO A 295 26.96 -24.89 21.94
N LEU A 296 27.06 -26.18 21.70
CA LEU A 296 26.05 -27.15 22.10
C LEU A 296 26.43 -27.69 23.49
N LEU A 297 25.80 -27.15 24.51
CA LEU A 297 25.98 -27.56 25.92
C LEU A 297 25.47 -28.99 26.16
N ASP A 298 25.82 -29.57 27.29
CA ASP A 298 25.51 -30.99 27.59
C ASP A 298 24.01 -31.30 27.57
N ILE A 299 23.16 -30.49 28.22
CA ILE A 299 21.72 -30.73 28.27
C ILE A 299 21.08 -30.66 26.87
N PRO A 300 21.27 -29.60 26.07
CA PRO A 300 20.81 -29.56 24.69
C PRO A 300 21.36 -30.69 23.84
N ARG A 301 22.59 -31.12 24.06
CA ARG A 301 23.18 -32.24 23.36
C ARG A 301 22.46 -33.55 23.69
N MET A 302 22.21 -33.84 24.98
CA MET A 302 21.46 -35.04 25.39
C MET A 302 20.05 -35.05 24.78
N ILE A 303 19.40 -33.90 24.69
CA ILE A 303 18.09 -33.75 24.03
C ILE A 303 18.21 -34.06 22.53
N ALA A 304 19.18 -33.48 21.85
CA ALA A 304 19.40 -33.73 20.42
C ALA A 304 19.69 -35.24 20.14
N GLU A 305 20.49 -35.90 20.98
CA GLU A 305 20.78 -37.31 20.89
C GLU A 305 19.53 -38.19 21.15
N LYS A 306 18.66 -37.81 22.12
CA LYS A 306 17.40 -38.50 22.41
C LYS A 306 16.47 -38.57 21.19
N TYR A 307 16.42 -37.52 20.38
CA TYR A 307 15.52 -37.42 19.23
C TYR A 307 16.18 -37.80 17.89
N LYS A 308 17.48 -38.05 17.84
CA LYS A 308 18.25 -38.32 16.60
C LYS A 308 17.70 -39.47 15.75
N ASN A 309 17.11 -40.50 16.39
CA ASN A 309 16.62 -41.71 15.74
C ASN A 309 15.08 -41.84 15.84
N HIS A 310 14.38 -40.83 16.21
CA HIS A 310 12.92 -40.88 16.35
C HIS A 310 12.25 -40.92 14.97
N PRO A 311 11.39 -41.94 14.66
CA PRO A 311 10.86 -42.15 13.32
C PRO A 311 10.01 -41.00 12.76
N GLU A 312 9.47 -40.15 13.63
CA GLU A 312 8.69 -38.97 13.24
C GLU A 312 9.53 -37.68 13.16
N CYS A 313 10.82 -37.75 13.47
CA CYS A 313 11.75 -36.64 13.42
C CYS A 313 12.55 -36.62 12.12
N LEU A 314 12.01 -35.99 11.07
CA LEU A 314 12.79 -35.61 9.88
C LEU A 314 13.78 -34.48 10.21
N SER A 315 13.49 -33.69 11.22
CA SER A 315 14.37 -32.74 11.90
C SER A 315 14.59 -33.22 13.34
N LEU A 316 15.70 -32.83 13.98
CA LEU A 316 16.02 -33.21 15.37
C LEU A 316 14.87 -33.00 16.36
N ILE A 317 13.89 -32.15 16.01
CA ILE A 317 12.76 -31.82 16.86
C ILE A 317 11.53 -31.58 15.97
N HIS A 318 10.89 -32.62 15.47
CA HIS A 318 9.64 -32.47 14.73
C HIS A 318 8.44 -32.57 15.68
N ILE A 319 7.69 -31.45 15.80
CA ILE A 319 6.34 -31.50 16.35
C ILE A 319 5.39 -31.41 15.16
N SER A 320 4.58 -32.45 14.96
CA SER A 320 3.36 -32.29 14.17
C SER A 320 2.53 -31.16 14.78
N GLU A 321 2.16 -30.16 13.98
CA GLU A 321 1.18 -29.13 14.42
C GLU A 321 -0.09 -29.85 14.90
N PRO A 322 -0.75 -29.28 15.97
CA PRO A 322 -1.98 -29.84 16.50
C PRO A 322 -3.13 -29.80 15.52
#